data_2c0a5a4f8382782f1a1d4693d71a9900
#
_entry.id   2c0a5a4f8382782f1a1d4693d71a9900
#
_cell.length_a   1.000
_cell.length_b   1.000
_cell.length_c   1.000
_cell.angle_alpha   90.00
_cell.angle_beta   90.00
_cell.angle_gamma   90.00
#
_symmetry.space_group_name_H-M   'P 1'
#
loop_
_entity.id
_entity.type
_entity.pdbx_description
1 polymer ?
#
loop_
_entity_poly.entity_id
_entity_poly.type
_entity_poly.pdbx_seq_one_letter_code
_entity_poly.pdbx_strand_id
1 'polypeptide(L)'
;VVCLDAITGKTLWKAEAPGEPTGRRSSSTPCVANGRVYAMGGRQAYCVDAVTGKPVWSAEIPGKNVASSFLVAEGKAFVMAGRLVALDANFGKVAWESNDARGGNSSPVLWEDDGKTFLIINAGREVVCLNPVDGKLVWKVKGGGDSTPVVAGNRMAVYSRDKKIGLAGYS
;
A
#
# COMPACT_ATOMS: atom_id res chain seq x y z
N VAL A 1 11.17 2.41 -11.76
CA VAL A 1 11.09 0.94 -11.60
C VAL A 1 11.97 0.27 -12.65
N VAL A 2 12.63 -0.81 -12.27
CA VAL A 2 13.46 -1.60 -13.18
C VAL A 2 13.00 -3.06 -13.09
N CYS A 3 12.82 -3.70 -14.23
CA CYS A 3 12.60 -5.14 -14.33
C CYS A 3 13.89 -5.82 -14.73
N LEU A 4 14.24 -6.85 -13.98
CA LEU A 4 15.44 -7.64 -14.20
C LEU A 4 15.06 -9.10 -14.48
N ASP A 5 15.83 -9.74 -15.32
CA ASP A 5 15.80 -11.19 -15.44
C ASP A 5 16.33 -11.81 -14.15
N ALA A 6 15.56 -12.70 -13.52
CA ALA A 6 15.87 -13.23 -12.20
C ALA A 6 17.09 -14.19 -12.19
N ILE A 7 17.44 -14.74 -13.33
CA ILE A 7 18.56 -15.70 -13.45
C ILE A 7 19.86 -14.95 -13.78
N THR A 8 19.78 -14.02 -14.72
CA THR A 8 20.98 -13.37 -15.28
C THR A 8 21.25 -11.99 -14.69
N GLY A 9 20.27 -11.37 -14.01
CA GLY A 9 20.32 -9.99 -13.52
C GLY A 9 20.28 -8.94 -14.63
N LYS A 10 20.09 -9.32 -15.87
CA LYS A 10 20.03 -8.38 -17.00
C LYS A 10 18.75 -7.54 -16.93
N THR A 11 18.88 -6.26 -17.26
CA THR A 11 17.72 -5.38 -17.36
C THR A 11 16.87 -5.76 -18.57
N LEU A 12 15.60 -6.09 -18.31
CA LEU A 12 14.60 -6.34 -19.34
C LEU A 12 13.96 -5.03 -19.81
N TRP A 13 13.56 -4.18 -18.86
CA TRP A 13 13.07 -2.84 -19.14
C TRP A 13 13.25 -1.90 -17.94
N LYS A 14 13.17 -0.58 -18.21
CA LYS A 14 13.14 0.49 -17.21
C LYS A 14 11.94 1.38 -17.47
N ALA A 15 11.22 1.75 -16.40
CA ALA A 15 10.18 2.74 -16.42
C ALA A 15 10.53 3.86 -15.43
N GLU A 16 10.55 5.09 -15.92
CA GLU A 16 10.77 6.27 -15.10
C GLU A 16 9.50 6.68 -14.39
N ALA A 17 9.64 7.18 -13.16
CA ALA A 17 8.50 7.73 -12.44
C ALA A 17 8.08 9.03 -13.11
N PRO A 18 6.78 9.26 -13.33
CA PRO A 18 6.30 10.53 -13.82
C PRO A 18 6.49 11.64 -12.76
N GLY A 19 6.69 12.86 -13.20
CA GLY A 19 6.81 14.05 -12.36
C GLY A 19 8.23 14.34 -11.87
N GLU A 20 8.37 15.46 -11.15
CA GLU A 20 9.66 15.94 -10.68
C GLU A 20 10.20 15.10 -9.52
N PRO A 21 11.51 14.84 -9.46
CA PRO A 21 12.14 14.18 -8.33
C PRO A 21 11.94 15.01 -7.06
N THR A 22 11.30 14.44 -6.05
CA THR A 22 11.00 15.17 -4.80
C THR A 22 12.19 15.29 -3.84
N GLY A 23 13.37 14.84 -4.23
CA GLY A 23 14.59 14.88 -3.41
C GLY A 23 14.54 14.05 -2.13
N ARG A 24 13.39 13.46 -1.78
CA ARG A 24 13.22 12.57 -0.63
C ARG A 24 13.19 11.12 -1.10
N ARG A 25 13.80 10.25 -0.31
CA ARG A 25 13.80 8.80 -0.56
C ARG A 25 12.37 8.29 -0.47
N SER A 26 11.87 7.68 -1.53
CA SER A 26 10.68 6.85 -1.49
C SER A 26 11.07 5.51 -0.88
N SER A 27 10.37 5.08 0.15
CA SER A 27 10.52 3.74 0.74
C SER A 27 9.53 2.73 0.15
N SER A 28 8.76 3.15 -0.85
CA SER A 28 7.74 2.32 -1.49
C SER A 28 8.38 1.19 -2.30
N THR A 29 7.97 -0.03 -2.02
CA THR A 29 8.30 -1.20 -2.85
C THR A 29 7.26 -1.31 -3.97
N PRO A 30 7.65 -1.54 -5.23
CA PRO A 30 6.70 -1.81 -6.30
C PRO A 30 5.87 -3.07 -6.00
N CYS A 31 4.59 -3.03 -6.36
CA CYS A 31 3.68 -4.17 -6.28
C CYS A 31 3.37 -4.69 -7.68
N VAL A 32 3.46 -6.00 -7.88
CA VAL A 32 3.08 -6.64 -9.13
C VAL A 32 1.77 -7.38 -8.93
N ALA A 33 0.75 -7.04 -9.71
CA ALA A 33 -0.54 -7.71 -9.68
C ALA A 33 -1.21 -7.63 -11.06
N ASN A 34 -1.90 -8.69 -11.47
CA ASN A 34 -2.71 -8.75 -12.68
C ASN A 34 -1.97 -8.26 -13.95
N GLY A 35 -0.71 -8.66 -14.12
CA GLY A 35 0.11 -8.26 -15.28
C GLY A 35 0.55 -6.79 -15.28
N ARG A 36 0.45 -6.10 -14.14
CA ARG A 36 0.82 -4.70 -13.97
C ARG A 36 1.76 -4.49 -12.79
N VAL A 37 2.55 -3.43 -12.84
CA VAL A 37 3.40 -2.96 -11.74
C VAL A 37 2.89 -1.61 -11.27
N TYR A 38 2.63 -1.51 -9.97
CA TYR A 38 2.17 -0.30 -9.30
C TYR A 38 3.30 0.25 -8.43
N ALA A 39 3.60 1.53 -8.56
CA ALA A 39 4.69 2.16 -7.81
C ALA A 39 4.39 3.63 -7.51
N MET A 40 5.14 4.18 -6.56
CA MET A 40 5.14 5.60 -6.23
C MET A 40 6.41 6.28 -6.76
N GLY A 41 6.25 7.44 -7.38
CA GLY A 41 7.31 8.37 -7.73
C GLY A 41 7.02 9.73 -7.14
N GLY A 42 7.58 10.03 -5.97
CA GLY A 42 7.23 11.25 -5.25
C GLY A 42 5.77 11.28 -4.82
N ARG A 43 4.97 12.20 -5.37
CA ARG A 43 3.52 12.30 -5.13
C ARG A 43 2.68 11.62 -6.20
N GLN A 44 3.31 11.03 -7.21
CA GLN A 44 2.63 10.36 -8.30
C GLN A 44 2.55 8.86 -8.04
N ALA A 45 1.34 8.32 -8.06
CA ALA A 45 1.12 6.90 -8.27
C ALA A 45 1.21 6.63 -9.77
N TYR A 46 1.82 5.53 -10.16
CA TYR A 46 1.84 5.13 -11.54
C TYR A 46 1.79 3.61 -11.70
N CYS A 47 1.24 3.21 -12.81
CA CYS A 47 1.09 1.83 -13.19
C CYS A 47 1.71 1.61 -14.58
N VAL A 48 2.45 0.54 -14.71
CA VAL A 48 3.04 0.13 -15.97
C VAL A 48 2.69 -1.33 -16.27
N ASP A 49 2.71 -1.71 -17.52
CA ASP A 49 2.59 -3.10 -17.94
C ASP A 49 3.82 -3.89 -17.46
N ALA A 50 3.59 -5.05 -16.83
CA ALA A 50 4.66 -5.81 -16.19
C ALA A 50 5.61 -6.49 -17.19
N VAL A 51 5.18 -6.73 -18.41
CA VAL A 51 5.99 -7.38 -19.45
C VAL A 51 6.85 -6.36 -20.21
N THR A 52 6.27 -5.22 -20.53
CA THR A 52 6.88 -4.24 -21.45
C THR A 52 7.41 -2.99 -20.75
N GLY A 53 7.01 -2.72 -19.51
CA GLY A 53 7.31 -1.48 -18.79
C GLY A 53 6.59 -0.23 -19.35
N LYS A 54 5.68 -0.40 -20.32
CA LYS A 54 4.93 0.73 -20.90
C LYS A 54 3.95 1.33 -19.88
N PRO A 55 3.84 2.67 -19.83
CA PRO A 55 2.87 3.33 -18.97
C PRO A 55 1.44 2.90 -19.27
N VAL A 56 0.66 2.61 -18.22
CA VAL A 56 -0.78 2.35 -18.27
C VAL A 56 -1.54 3.57 -17.79
N TRP A 57 -1.19 4.08 -16.61
CA TRP A 57 -1.74 5.31 -16.06
C TRP A 57 -0.77 5.94 -15.04
N SER A 58 -0.97 7.22 -14.77
CA SER A 58 -0.39 7.93 -13.63
C SER A 58 -1.42 8.85 -12.99
N ALA A 59 -1.32 9.05 -11.69
CA ALA A 59 -2.25 9.87 -10.92
C ALA A 59 -1.54 10.58 -9.77
N GLU A 60 -1.82 11.86 -9.57
CA GLU A 60 -1.39 12.55 -8.37
C GLU A 60 -2.22 12.07 -7.18
N ILE A 61 -1.55 11.66 -6.09
CA ILE A 61 -2.23 11.23 -4.87
C ILE A 61 -2.30 12.38 -3.88
N PRO A 62 -3.50 12.66 -3.32
CA PRO A 62 -3.63 13.61 -2.23
C PRO A 62 -2.86 13.11 -1.00
N GLY A 63 -1.90 13.89 -0.49
CA GLY A 63 -1.18 13.53 0.72
C GLY A 63 0.27 14.00 0.78
N LYS A 64 1.09 13.30 1.58
CA LYS A 64 2.50 13.62 1.80
C LYS A 64 3.40 12.83 0.86
N ASN A 65 4.63 13.31 0.68
CA ASN A 65 5.64 12.72 -0.23
C ASN A 65 6.20 11.35 0.24
N VAL A 66 5.72 10.81 1.35
CA VAL A 66 6.14 9.49 1.85
C VAL A 66 4.94 8.57 1.71
N ALA A 67 5.15 7.47 1.03
CA ALA A 67 4.11 6.48 0.80
C ALA A 67 4.60 5.08 1.14
N SER A 68 3.64 4.23 1.54
CA SER A 68 3.85 2.79 1.70
C SER A 68 4.00 2.10 0.34
N SER A 69 4.24 0.79 0.39
CA SER A 69 4.05 -0.06 -0.79
C SER A 69 2.56 -0.18 -1.12
N PHE A 70 2.26 -0.47 -2.39
CA PHE A 70 0.90 -0.77 -2.81
C PHE A 70 0.47 -2.17 -2.37
N LEU A 71 -0.81 -2.29 -2.07
CA LEU A 71 -1.56 -3.53 -2.06
C LEU A 71 -2.61 -3.46 -3.17
N VAL A 72 -2.73 -4.49 -3.99
CA VAL A 72 -3.74 -4.55 -5.06
C VAL A 72 -4.70 -5.70 -4.79
N ALA A 73 -5.96 -5.36 -4.59
CA ALA A 73 -7.05 -6.30 -4.36
C ALA A 73 -8.42 -5.65 -4.67
N GLU A 74 -9.45 -6.44 -4.86
CA GLU A 74 -10.83 -5.97 -5.08
C GLU A 74 -10.94 -4.88 -6.16
N GLY A 75 -10.14 -5.00 -7.23
CA GLY A 75 -10.09 -4.01 -8.31
C GLY A 75 -9.49 -2.66 -7.92
N LYS A 76 -8.86 -2.56 -6.75
CA LYS A 76 -8.26 -1.34 -6.20
C LYS A 76 -6.78 -1.49 -5.90
N ALA A 77 -6.07 -0.39 -5.97
CA ALA A 77 -4.68 -0.25 -5.52
C ALA A 77 -4.67 0.65 -4.29
N PHE A 78 -4.32 0.08 -3.13
CA PHE A 78 -4.30 0.74 -1.84
C PHE A 78 -2.91 1.23 -1.50
N VAL A 79 -2.79 2.45 -1.01
CA VAL A 79 -1.50 3.03 -0.57
C VAL A 79 -1.69 4.00 0.60
N MET A 80 -0.77 3.97 1.56
CA MET A 80 -0.70 4.98 2.61
C MET A 80 0.16 6.15 2.14
N ALA A 81 -0.43 7.33 2.05
CA ALA A 81 0.26 8.57 1.65
C ALA A 81 -0.15 9.74 2.59
N GLY A 82 0.11 9.58 3.90
CA GLY A 82 -0.40 10.45 4.96
C GLY A 82 -1.78 10.02 5.46
N ARG A 83 -2.58 9.44 4.61
CA ARG A 83 -3.81 8.68 4.86
C ARG A 83 -3.92 7.53 3.88
N LEU A 84 -4.82 6.61 4.13
CA LEU A 84 -5.08 5.53 3.19
C LEU A 84 -5.88 6.06 2.01
N VAL A 85 -5.39 5.76 0.81
CA VAL A 85 -6.02 6.07 -0.47
C VAL A 85 -6.23 4.78 -1.24
N ALA A 86 -7.41 4.59 -1.78
CA ALA A 86 -7.74 3.53 -2.72
C ALA A 86 -7.92 4.14 -4.12
N LEU A 87 -7.16 3.64 -5.06
CA LEU A 87 -7.29 3.98 -6.48
C LEU A 87 -7.97 2.84 -7.21
N ASP A 88 -8.73 3.15 -8.24
CA ASP A 88 -9.12 2.16 -9.24
C ASP A 88 -7.85 1.59 -9.88
N ALA A 89 -7.67 0.27 -9.81
CA ALA A 89 -6.45 -0.38 -10.29
C ALA A 89 -6.27 -0.29 -11.81
N ASN A 90 -7.35 -0.09 -12.57
CA ASN A 90 -7.31 -0.01 -14.03
C ASN A 90 -7.04 1.39 -14.55
N PHE A 91 -7.53 2.42 -13.85
CA PHE A 91 -7.56 3.80 -14.36
C PHE A 91 -6.79 4.79 -13.48
N GLY A 92 -6.36 4.41 -12.27
CA GLY A 92 -5.65 5.28 -11.34
C GLY A 92 -6.52 6.36 -10.69
N LYS A 93 -7.84 6.36 -10.90
CA LYS A 93 -8.74 7.32 -10.28
C LYS A 93 -8.94 7.00 -8.80
N VAL A 94 -8.99 8.04 -7.95
CA VAL A 94 -9.32 7.87 -6.53
C VAL A 94 -10.73 7.31 -6.42
N ALA A 95 -10.86 6.12 -5.85
CA ALA A 95 -12.13 5.48 -5.55
C ALA A 95 -12.66 5.96 -4.20
N TRP A 96 -11.79 5.98 -3.18
CA TRP A 96 -12.10 6.51 -1.85
C TRP A 96 -10.82 6.82 -1.06
N GLU A 97 -10.97 7.60 0.00
CA GLU A 97 -9.93 7.91 0.99
C GLU A 97 -10.45 7.67 2.39
N SER A 98 -9.61 7.20 3.31
CA SER A 98 -9.99 7.04 4.72
C SER A 98 -9.26 8.03 5.62
N ASN A 99 -10.02 8.74 6.43
CA ASN A 99 -9.49 9.60 7.49
C ASN A 99 -9.22 8.83 8.79
N ASP A 100 -9.74 7.63 8.94
CA ASP A 100 -9.47 6.77 10.09
C ASP A 100 -8.07 6.15 10.05
N ALA A 101 -7.54 5.86 8.86
CA ALA A 101 -6.20 5.32 8.68
C ALA A 101 -5.22 6.43 8.27
N ARG A 102 -4.48 6.96 9.23
CA ARG A 102 -3.47 8.02 9.02
C ARG A 102 -2.08 7.52 9.35
N GLY A 103 -1.13 7.76 8.45
CA GLY A 103 0.26 7.31 8.59
C GLY A 103 1.01 7.45 7.27
N GLY A 104 2.15 6.78 7.13
CA GLY A 104 2.94 6.88 5.91
C GLY A 104 3.78 5.66 5.56
N ASN A 105 4.27 4.92 6.54
CA ASN A 105 5.28 3.88 6.31
C ASN A 105 4.71 2.46 6.27
N SER A 106 3.66 2.19 7.04
CA SER A 106 3.01 0.88 7.07
C SER A 106 2.25 0.62 5.77
N SER A 107 2.52 -0.50 5.13
CA SER A 107 1.75 -0.94 3.97
C SER A 107 0.44 -1.59 4.42
N PRO A 108 -0.66 -1.38 3.70
CA PRO A 108 -1.91 -2.10 3.94
C PRO A 108 -1.72 -3.59 3.65
N VAL A 109 -2.43 -4.44 4.39
CA VAL A 109 -2.48 -5.88 4.16
C VAL A 109 -3.92 -6.36 4.17
N LEU A 110 -4.20 -7.46 3.47
CA LEU A 110 -5.50 -8.13 3.56
C LEU A 110 -5.51 -9.11 4.73
N TRP A 111 -6.65 -9.20 5.38
CA TRP A 111 -6.98 -10.22 6.34
C TRP A 111 -8.30 -10.86 5.96
N GLU A 112 -8.31 -12.18 5.87
CA GLU A 112 -9.51 -12.95 5.56
C GLU A 112 -9.98 -13.64 6.83
N ASP A 113 -11.24 -13.44 7.16
CA ASP A 113 -11.91 -14.07 8.29
C ASP A 113 -13.35 -14.41 7.93
N ASP A 114 -13.76 -15.64 8.18
CA ASP A 114 -15.11 -16.17 7.91
C ASP A 114 -15.61 -15.82 6.49
N GLY A 115 -14.74 -15.99 5.48
CA GLY A 115 -15.05 -15.69 4.08
C GLY A 115 -15.20 -14.22 3.74
N LYS A 116 -14.87 -13.32 4.67
CA LYS A 116 -14.85 -11.86 4.46
C LYS A 116 -13.44 -11.36 4.37
N THR A 117 -13.22 -10.42 3.48
CA THR A 117 -11.94 -9.75 3.30
C THR A 117 -11.95 -8.39 4.00
N PHE A 118 -10.93 -8.14 4.78
CA PHE A 118 -10.70 -6.89 5.50
C PHE A 118 -9.37 -6.27 5.09
N LEU A 119 -9.27 -4.95 5.24
CA LEU A 119 -8.06 -4.20 5.00
C LEU A 119 -7.50 -3.73 6.34
N ILE A 120 -6.30 -4.19 6.67
CA ILE A 120 -5.63 -3.87 7.93
C ILE A 120 -4.48 -2.89 7.69
N ILE A 121 -4.46 -1.85 8.49
CA ILE A 121 -3.42 -0.82 8.46
C ILE A 121 -2.87 -0.58 9.86
N ASN A 122 -1.56 -0.59 10.00
CA ASN A 122 -0.89 -0.13 11.20
C ASN A 122 -0.70 1.40 11.11
N ALA A 123 -1.68 2.16 11.55
CA ALA A 123 -1.84 3.59 11.28
C ALA A 123 -1.30 4.46 12.42
N GLY A 124 0.01 4.45 12.63
CA GLY A 124 0.68 5.33 13.57
C GLY A 124 0.40 4.98 15.05
N ARG A 125 -0.73 5.36 15.62
CA ARG A 125 -1.11 5.06 17.00
C ARG A 125 -2.16 3.96 17.14
N GLU A 126 -2.80 3.62 16.06
CA GLU A 126 -3.93 2.68 16.00
C GLU A 126 -3.68 1.60 14.96
N VAL A 127 -4.17 0.41 15.22
CA VAL A 127 -4.42 -0.61 14.20
C VAL A 127 -5.84 -0.40 13.72
N VAL A 128 -6.02 -0.27 12.43
CA VAL A 128 -7.30 0.08 11.80
C VAL A 128 -7.70 -1.03 10.84
N CYS A 129 -8.95 -1.47 10.95
CA CYS A 129 -9.59 -2.41 10.04
C CYS A 129 -10.67 -1.69 9.25
N LEU A 130 -10.59 -1.79 7.94
CA LEU A 130 -11.54 -1.16 7.01
C LEU A 130 -12.15 -2.20 6.08
N ASN A 131 -13.32 -1.88 5.56
CA ASN A 131 -13.88 -2.58 4.41
C ASN A 131 -13.11 -2.16 3.14
N PRO A 132 -12.51 -3.10 2.37
CA PRO A 132 -11.73 -2.74 1.18
C PRO A 132 -12.58 -2.17 0.03
N VAL A 133 -13.88 -2.42 0.02
CA VAL A 133 -14.76 -1.97 -1.08
C VAL A 133 -15.03 -0.47 -1.00
N ASP A 134 -15.37 0.03 0.21
CA ASP A 134 -15.85 1.41 0.40
C ASP A 134 -15.04 2.23 1.42
N GLY A 135 -14.02 1.63 2.05
CA GLY A 135 -13.15 2.30 3.02
C GLY A 135 -13.80 2.56 4.39
N LYS A 136 -14.99 2.02 4.65
CA LYS A 136 -15.66 2.20 5.95
C LYS A 136 -14.91 1.51 7.07
N LEU A 137 -14.86 2.19 8.21
CA LEU A 137 -14.29 1.67 9.43
C LEU A 137 -15.10 0.46 9.93
N VAL A 138 -14.42 -0.66 10.16
CA VAL A 138 -14.97 -1.85 10.81
C VAL A 138 -14.65 -1.79 12.30
N TRP A 139 -13.37 -1.65 12.63
CA TRP A 139 -12.89 -1.42 13.99
C TRP A 139 -11.52 -0.73 13.99
N LYS A 140 -11.16 -0.16 15.12
CA LYS A 140 -9.81 0.33 15.40
C LYS A 140 -9.46 0.13 16.86
N VAL A 141 -8.19 -0.15 17.13
CA VAL A 141 -7.66 -0.37 18.48
C VAL A 141 -6.34 0.39 18.64
N LYS A 142 -6.04 0.79 19.90
CA LYS A 142 -4.76 1.39 20.25
C LYS A 142 -3.64 0.37 20.10
N GLY A 143 -2.43 0.85 19.83
CA GLY A 143 -1.26 -0.01 19.75
C GLY A 143 -0.65 -0.07 18.35
N GLY A 144 -0.98 0.89 17.52
CA GLY A 144 -0.40 1.03 16.19
C GLY A 144 1.07 1.46 16.19
N GLY A 145 1.66 1.46 15.01
CA GLY A 145 3.05 1.82 14.74
C GLY A 145 3.28 2.12 13.25
N ASP A 146 4.50 1.93 12.79
CA ASP A 146 4.89 2.18 11.39
C ASP A 146 5.25 0.93 10.60
N SER A 147 5.32 -0.23 11.25
CA SER A 147 5.62 -1.48 10.58
C SER A 147 4.38 -2.04 9.87
N THR A 148 4.59 -2.70 8.77
CA THR A 148 3.52 -3.44 8.08
C THR A 148 3.05 -4.60 8.95
N PRO A 149 1.74 -4.80 9.13
CA PRO A 149 1.18 -5.97 9.80
C PRO A 149 1.61 -7.26 9.09
N VAL A 150 1.73 -8.34 9.85
CA VAL A 150 1.94 -9.67 9.30
C VAL A 150 0.67 -10.50 9.56
N VAL A 151 0.15 -11.12 8.52
CA VAL A 151 -1.06 -11.94 8.57
C VAL A 151 -0.73 -13.37 8.20
N ALA A 152 -1.26 -14.32 8.97
CA ALA A 152 -1.16 -15.75 8.71
C ALA A 152 -2.49 -16.44 9.11
N GLY A 153 -3.28 -16.82 8.12
CA GLY A 153 -4.65 -17.32 8.33
C GLY A 153 -5.51 -16.27 9.07
N ASN A 154 -6.18 -16.68 10.13
CA ASN A 154 -7.01 -15.80 10.96
C ASN A 154 -6.23 -15.03 12.04
N ARG A 155 -4.90 -15.06 12.00
CA ARG A 155 -4.05 -14.38 12.98
C ARG A 155 -3.27 -13.25 12.34
N MET A 156 -3.08 -12.19 13.10
CA MET A 156 -2.28 -11.05 12.69
C MET A 156 -1.33 -10.64 13.83
N ALA A 157 -0.15 -10.19 13.46
CA ALA A 157 0.82 -9.60 14.38
C ALA A 157 1.17 -8.19 13.93
N VAL A 158 1.26 -7.28 14.90
CA VAL A 158 1.56 -5.87 14.68
C VAL A 158 2.59 -5.41 15.70
N TYR A 159 3.60 -4.68 15.25
CA TYR A 159 4.55 -4.04 16.15
C TYR A 159 4.08 -2.61 16.47
N SER A 160 3.87 -2.35 17.76
CA SER A 160 3.40 -1.07 18.29
C SER A 160 4.56 -0.11 18.55
N ARG A 161 4.32 1.19 18.36
CA ARG A 161 5.21 2.25 18.87
C ARG A 161 5.16 2.40 20.39
N ASP A 162 4.09 1.96 21.01
CA ASP A 162 3.98 1.96 22.47
C ASP A 162 4.83 0.81 23.04
N LYS A 163 5.90 1.17 23.74
CA LYS A 163 6.84 0.21 24.36
C LYS A 163 6.18 -0.73 25.37
N LYS A 164 5.03 -0.33 25.94
CA LYS A 164 4.26 -1.18 26.86
C LYS A 164 3.48 -2.28 26.15
N ILE A 165 3.18 -2.09 24.88
CA ILE A 165 2.47 -3.05 24.03
C ILE A 165 3.47 -3.93 23.27
N GLY A 166 4.48 -3.31 22.65
CA GLY A 166 5.48 -4.03 21.85
C GLY A 166 4.87 -4.78 20.69
N LEU A 167 5.09 -6.09 20.62
CA LEU A 167 4.47 -6.97 19.63
C LEU A 167 3.09 -7.42 20.14
N ALA A 168 2.05 -7.10 19.40
CA ALA A 168 0.67 -7.50 19.68
C ALA A 168 0.18 -8.51 18.65
N GLY A 169 -0.51 -9.56 19.11
CA GLY A 169 -1.20 -10.54 18.26
C GLY A 169 -2.72 -10.33 18.35
N TYR A 170 -3.39 -10.57 17.24
CA TYR A 170 -4.85 -10.51 17.11
C TYR A 170 -5.36 -11.77 16.42
N SER A 171 -6.55 -12.22 16.79
CA SER A 171 -7.24 -13.37 16.20
C SER A 171 -8.73 -13.10 16.10
#